data_9d6b00487afe512463f788881ee6a023
#
_entry.id   9d6b00487afe512463f788881ee6a023
#
_cell.length_a   1.000
_cell.length_b   1.000
_cell.length_c   1.000
_cell.angle_alpha   90.00
_cell.angle_beta   90.00
_cell.angle_gamma   90.00
#
_symmetry.space_group_name_H-M   'P 1'
#
loop_
_entity.id
_entity.type
_entity.pdbx_description
1 polymer ?
#
loop_
_entity_poly.entity_id
_entity_poly.type
_entity_poly.pdbx_seq_one_letter_code
_entity_poly.pdbx_strand_id
1 'polypeptide(L)'
;MTYNIFGNENKMPESTFAELYNIMEYSFPKDERRDRDEQRNIAENPAFRALTAEENGAVIGFMTFWEISDCIYIEHFAISRERRGKGLGAEMIKRFCERFCGRRIVLEAEPPALGEIAARRVEFYRRLGFFLNDFPYQQPPYRKDGQPVELKIMSFSEPLSEEQFSEITQLLYANVYNTDISFLQL
;
A
#
# COMPACT_ATOMS: atom_id res chain seq x y z
N MET A 1 14.79 -4.98 16.80
CA MET A 1 13.95 -4.54 15.65
C MET A 1 13.12 -3.36 16.09
N THR A 2 13.15 -2.26 15.35
CA THR A 2 12.45 -1.02 15.65
C THR A 2 11.47 -0.70 14.53
N TYR A 3 10.32 -0.13 14.86
CA TYR A 3 9.33 0.35 13.90
C TYR A 3 9.23 1.87 13.99
N ASN A 4 9.43 2.57 12.87
CA ASN A 4 9.38 4.02 12.80
C ASN A 4 8.30 4.45 11.80
N ILE A 5 7.50 5.47 12.17
CA ILE A 5 6.52 6.08 11.25
C ILE A 5 7.01 7.48 10.92
N PHE A 6 7.09 7.76 9.63
CA PHE A 6 7.49 9.05 9.07
C PHE A 6 6.30 9.69 8.35
N GLY A 7 6.29 11.01 8.31
CA GLY A 7 5.30 11.83 7.64
C GLY A 7 5.69 13.30 7.75
N ASN A 8 4.73 14.19 7.52
CA ASN A 8 4.99 15.63 7.46
C ASN A 8 5.68 16.19 8.72
N GLU A 9 5.27 15.74 9.91
CA GLU A 9 5.84 16.23 11.19
C GLU A 9 7.12 15.50 11.60
N ASN A 10 7.32 14.27 11.14
CA ASN A 10 8.49 13.43 11.43
C ASN A 10 9.14 13.03 10.11
N LYS A 11 9.99 13.90 9.56
CA LYS A 11 10.61 13.69 8.25
C LYS A 11 11.54 12.50 8.25
N MET A 12 11.42 11.68 7.20
CA MET A 12 12.29 10.53 6.99
C MET A 12 13.72 11.01 6.65
N PRO A 13 14.76 10.47 7.34
CA PRO A 13 16.14 10.72 6.96
C PRO A 13 16.43 10.23 5.53
N GLU A 14 17.31 10.92 4.82
CA GLU A 14 17.67 10.58 3.44
C GLU A 14 18.23 9.16 3.30
N SER A 15 19.03 8.71 4.25
CA SER A 15 19.54 7.33 4.28
C SER A 15 18.41 6.30 4.38
N THR A 16 17.45 6.52 5.28
CA THR A 16 16.27 5.66 5.45
C THR A 16 15.40 5.65 4.20
N PHE A 17 15.18 6.81 3.57
CA PHE A 17 14.46 6.91 2.31
C PHE A 17 15.15 6.13 1.19
N ALA A 18 16.47 6.26 1.08
CA ALA A 18 17.25 5.54 0.06
C ALA A 18 17.13 4.03 0.21
N GLU A 19 17.21 3.50 1.43
CA GLU A 19 17.04 2.08 1.70
C GLU A 19 15.61 1.59 1.43
N LEU A 20 14.60 2.36 1.86
CA LEU A 20 13.20 2.09 1.57
C LEU A 20 12.96 2.04 0.07
N TYR A 21 13.39 3.07 -0.66
CA TYR A 21 13.17 3.16 -2.10
C TYR A 21 13.90 2.04 -2.86
N ASN A 22 15.07 1.63 -2.43
CA ASN A 22 15.77 0.47 -2.98
C ASN A 22 14.94 -0.82 -2.82
N ILE A 23 14.32 -1.05 -1.65
CA ILE A 23 13.41 -2.19 -1.45
C ILE A 23 12.18 -2.06 -2.36
N MET A 24 11.60 -0.87 -2.50
CA MET A 24 10.47 -0.58 -3.37
C MET A 24 10.80 -0.90 -4.83
N GLU A 25 11.96 -0.46 -5.30
CA GLU A 25 12.39 -0.57 -6.69
C GLU A 25 12.49 -2.02 -7.19
N TYR A 26 13.00 -2.93 -6.37
CA TYR A 26 13.07 -4.34 -6.75
C TYR A 26 11.82 -5.16 -6.38
N SER A 27 10.89 -4.57 -5.63
CA SER A 27 9.65 -5.27 -5.20
C SER A 27 8.44 -4.96 -6.06
N PHE A 28 8.42 -3.81 -6.74
CA PHE A 28 7.29 -3.35 -7.55
C PHE A 28 7.73 -3.01 -8.98
N PRO A 29 6.95 -3.40 -10.00
CA PRO A 29 7.15 -2.95 -11.38
C PRO A 29 7.11 -1.43 -11.50
N LYS A 30 7.65 -0.88 -12.59
CA LYS A 30 7.67 0.58 -12.82
C LYS A 30 6.26 1.19 -12.88
N ASP A 31 5.30 0.45 -13.42
CA ASP A 31 3.92 0.94 -13.59
C ASP A 31 3.13 0.92 -12.28
N GLU A 32 3.62 0.20 -11.28
CA GLU A 32 2.98 0.09 -9.95
C GLU A 32 3.67 0.99 -8.89
N ARG A 33 4.56 1.89 -9.27
CA ARG A 33 5.25 2.80 -8.34
C ARG A 33 5.62 4.13 -8.98
N ARG A 34 5.74 5.16 -8.15
CA ARG A 34 6.32 6.45 -8.55
C ARG A 34 7.83 6.31 -8.78
N ASP A 35 8.40 7.21 -9.55
CA ASP A 35 9.85 7.35 -9.59
C ASP A 35 10.39 7.92 -8.25
N ARG A 36 11.71 7.96 -8.12
CA ARG A 36 12.35 8.31 -6.86
C ARG A 36 12.03 9.74 -6.41
N ASP A 37 12.02 10.68 -7.35
CA ASP A 37 11.78 12.09 -7.03
C ASP A 37 10.30 12.34 -6.74
N GLU A 38 9.39 11.71 -7.48
CA GLU A 38 7.95 11.73 -7.22
C GLU A 38 7.62 11.09 -5.88
N GLN A 39 8.24 9.96 -5.53
CA GLN A 39 8.06 9.29 -4.24
C GLN A 39 8.58 10.15 -3.08
N ARG A 40 9.64 10.92 -3.30
CA ARG A 40 10.14 11.90 -2.32
C ARG A 40 9.17 13.06 -2.17
N ASN A 41 8.66 13.60 -3.27
CA ASN A 41 7.72 14.72 -3.24
C ASN A 41 6.41 14.34 -2.56
N ILE A 42 5.90 13.13 -2.77
CA ILE A 42 4.66 12.69 -2.12
C ILE A 42 4.83 12.52 -0.61
N ALA A 43 6.02 12.31 -0.10
CA ALA A 43 6.30 12.26 1.33
C ALA A 43 6.03 13.59 2.07
N GLU A 44 5.94 14.71 1.34
CA GLU A 44 5.52 16.01 1.90
C GLU A 44 3.98 16.16 1.97
N ASN A 45 3.20 15.25 1.38
CA ASN A 45 1.76 15.28 1.48
C ASN A 45 1.31 14.99 2.92
N PRO A 46 0.46 15.84 3.53
CA PRO A 46 0.04 15.68 4.91
C PRO A 46 -0.75 14.39 5.20
N ALA A 47 -1.33 13.75 4.19
CA ALA A 47 -2.02 12.48 4.33
C ALA A 47 -1.11 11.26 4.15
N PHE A 48 0.09 11.43 3.57
CA PHE A 48 1.01 10.32 3.31
C PHE A 48 1.88 9.98 4.52
N ARG A 49 2.10 8.69 4.73
CA ARG A 49 2.98 8.15 5.78
C ARG A 49 3.81 7.00 5.24
N ALA A 50 4.97 6.78 5.88
CA ALA A 50 5.77 5.58 5.68
C ALA A 50 6.12 4.96 7.04
N LEU A 51 5.91 3.66 7.15
CA LEU A 51 6.35 2.82 8.27
C LEU A 51 7.57 2.02 7.82
N THR A 52 8.66 2.06 8.58
CA THR A 52 9.82 1.18 8.39
C THR A 52 9.94 0.16 9.51
N ALA A 53 10.43 -1.03 9.19
CA ALA A 53 10.98 -1.98 10.13
C ALA A 53 12.50 -1.97 9.97
N GLU A 54 13.23 -1.72 11.06
CA GLU A 54 14.67 -1.57 11.06
C GLU A 54 15.34 -2.58 12.00
N GLU A 55 16.48 -3.12 11.58
CA GLU A 55 17.32 -4.00 12.38
C GLU A 55 18.79 -3.60 12.20
N ASN A 56 19.48 -3.37 13.31
CA ASN A 56 20.88 -2.91 13.32
C ASN A 56 21.12 -1.64 12.47
N GLY A 57 20.14 -0.73 12.44
CA GLY A 57 20.19 0.52 11.69
C GLY A 57 19.90 0.40 10.19
N ALA A 58 19.54 -0.77 9.68
CA ALA A 58 19.16 -0.98 8.27
C ALA A 58 17.65 -1.24 8.13
N VAL A 59 17.04 -0.71 7.08
CA VAL A 59 15.63 -0.96 6.73
C VAL A 59 15.49 -2.38 6.18
N ILE A 60 14.69 -3.20 6.85
CA ILE A 60 14.44 -4.60 6.47
C ILE A 60 13.02 -4.84 5.93
N GLY A 61 12.17 -3.82 6.00
CA GLY A 61 10.83 -3.82 5.44
C GLY A 61 10.19 -2.44 5.56
N PHE A 62 9.21 -2.16 4.73
CA PHE A 62 8.48 -0.90 4.77
C PHE A 62 7.03 -1.07 4.37
N MET A 63 6.23 -0.07 4.73
CA MET A 63 4.86 0.12 4.28
C MET A 63 4.66 1.61 4.02
N THR A 64 4.15 1.99 2.85
CA THR A 64 3.62 3.32 2.61
C THR A 64 2.10 3.27 2.72
N PHE A 65 1.51 4.30 3.30
CA PHE A 65 0.07 4.36 3.49
C PHE A 65 -0.44 5.80 3.53
N TRP A 66 -1.72 5.94 3.30
CA TRP A 66 -2.43 7.20 3.30
C TRP A 66 -3.49 7.21 4.39
N GLU A 67 -3.58 8.34 5.09
CA GLU A 67 -4.63 8.63 6.05
C GLU A 67 -5.63 9.60 5.41
N ILE A 68 -6.69 9.07 4.82
CA ILE A 68 -7.68 9.84 4.06
C ILE A 68 -9.03 9.72 4.75
N SER A 69 -9.52 10.79 5.37
CA SER A 69 -10.76 10.76 6.16
C SER A 69 -10.73 9.65 7.23
N ASP A 70 -11.69 8.74 7.23
CA ASP A 70 -11.74 7.55 8.11
C ASP A 70 -11.04 6.32 7.54
N CYS A 71 -10.52 6.43 6.32
CA CYS A 71 -9.86 5.35 5.59
C CYS A 71 -8.33 5.40 5.75
N ILE A 72 -7.72 4.24 5.95
CA ILE A 72 -6.28 4.01 5.83
C ILE A 72 -6.07 3.14 4.58
N TYR A 73 -5.36 3.67 3.61
CA TYR A 73 -4.98 2.94 2.41
C TYR A 73 -3.51 2.54 2.47
N ILE A 74 -3.23 1.24 2.51
CA ILE A 74 -1.88 0.68 2.38
C ILE A 74 -1.54 0.64 0.89
N GLU A 75 -0.63 1.51 0.47
CA GLU A 75 -0.25 1.67 -0.93
C GLU A 75 0.84 0.69 -1.36
N HIS A 76 1.96 0.66 -0.62
CA HIS A 76 3.04 -0.29 -0.88
C HIS A 76 3.44 -0.99 0.41
N PHE A 77 3.72 -2.27 0.32
CA PHE A 77 4.22 -3.06 1.43
C PHE A 77 5.23 -4.10 0.93
N ALA A 78 6.45 -4.05 1.44
CA ALA A 78 7.47 -5.01 1.07
C ALA A 78 8.45 -5.31 2.22
N ILE A 79 8.96 -6.54 2.20
CA ILE A 79 10.04 -7.01 3.07
C ILE A 79 11.28 -7.25 2.20
N SER A 80 12.44 -6.86 2.70
CA SER A 80 13.72 -7.09 2.03
C SER A 80 13.91 -8.58 1.74
N ARG A 81 14.54 -8.91 0.61
CA ARG A 81 14.66 -10.30 0.13
C ARG A 81 15.24 -11.23 1.19
N GLU A 82 16.24 -10.77 1.93
CA GLU A 82 16.98 -11.52 2.95
C GLU A 82 16.14 -11.81 4.21
N ARG A 83 15.02 -11.09 4.37
CA ARG A 83 14.11 -11.20 5.53
C ARG A 83 12.76 -11.83 5.22
N ARG A 84 12.51 -12.17 3.95
CA ARG A 84 11.27 -12.86 3.54
C ARG A 84 11.22 -14.28 4.14
N GLY A 85 10.00 -14.81 4.27
CA GLY A 85 9.76 -16.16 4.77
C GLY A 85 9.95 -16.36 6.27
N LYS A 86 10.26 -15.31 7.05
CA LYS A 86 10.52 -15.36 8.50
C LYS A 86 9.39 -14.75 9.36
N GLY A 87 8.21 -14.55 8.78
CA GLY A 87 7.03 -14.03 9.50
C GLY A 87 6.99 -12.52 9.68
N LEU A 88 8.06 -11.77 9.35
CA LEU A 88 8.14 -10.33 9.55
C LEU A 88 6.99 -9.57 8.87
N GLY A 89 6.62 -9.95 7.65
CA GLY A 89 5.51 -9.32 6.95
C GLY A 89 4.18 -9.46 7.68
N ALA A 90 3.90 -10.65 8.20
CA ALA A 90 2.69 -10.89 8.99
C ALA A 90 2.70 -10.08 10.31
N GLU A 91 3.85 -9.99 10.97
CA GLU A 91 4.01 -9.19 12.18
C GLU A 91 3.76 -7.70 11.90
N MET A 92 4.35 -7.15 10.84
CA MET A 92 4.16 -5.74 10.46
C MET A 92 2.69 -5.42 10.19
N ILE A 93 1.99 -6.23 9.40
CA ILE A 93 0.57 -6.03 9.10
C ILE A 93 -0.28 -6.10 10.38
N LYS A 94 -0.06 -7.10 11.26
CA LYS A 94 -0.81 -7.23 12.51
C LYS A 94 -0.65 -5.99 13.40
N ARG A 95 0.59 -5.57 13.64
CA ARG A 95 0.88 -4.35 14.44
C ARG A 95 0.27 -3.09 13.82
N PHE A 96 0.29 -3.01 12.50
CA PHE A 96 -0.34 -1.91 11.77
C PHE A 96 -1.85 -1.90 11.96
N CYS A 97 -2.52 -3.02 11.76
CA CYS A 97 -3.97 -3.14 11.96
C CYS A 97 -4.39 -2.88 13.42
N GLU A 98 -3.60 -3.34 14.40
CA GLU A 98 -3.81 -3.05 15.82
C GLU A 98 -3.69 -1.55 16.12
N ARG A 99 -2.68 -0.87 15.56
CA ARG A 99 -2.46 0.57 15.75
C ARG A 99 -3.60 1.42 15.20
N PHE A 100 -4.16 1.02 14.06
CA PHE A 100 -5.25 1.74 13.38
C PHE A 100 -6.62 1.06 13.60
N CYS A 101 -6.76 0.31 14.70
CA CYS A 101 -8.01 -0.31 15.08
C CYS A 101 -9.16 0.72 15.13
N GLY A 102 -10.29 0.40 14.53
CA GLY A 102 -11.45 1.30 14.42
C GLY A 102 -11.44 2.21 13.17
N ARG A 103 -10.35 2.21 12.38
CA ARG A 103 -10.30 2.83 11.05
C ARG A 103 -10.55 1.78 9.97
N ARG A 104 -11.12 2.18 8.86
CA ARG A 104 -11.26 1.30 7.68
C ARG A 104 -9.91 1.17 6.99
N ILE A 105 -9.33 -0.04 7.00
CA ILE A 105 -8.02 -0.30 6.39
C ILE A 105 -8.24 -1.06 5.09
N VAL A 106 -7.68 -0.55 3.99
CA VAL A 106 -7.76 -1.18 2.67
C VAL A 106 -6.39 -1.26 2.00
N LEU A 107 -6.25 -2.18 1.08
CA LEU A 107 -5.10 -2.32 0.20
C LEU A 107 -5.53 -2.83 -1.17
N GLU A 108 -4.66 -2.66 -2.16
CA GLU A 108 -4.80 -3.22 -3.50
C GLU A 108 -3.99 -4.50 -3.63
N ALA A 109 -4.54 -5.47 -4.35
CA ALA A 109 -3.88 -6.72 -4.65
C ALA A 109 -4.24 -7.19 -6.05
N GLU A 110 -3.30 -7.85 -6.72
CA GLU A 110 -3.56 -8.52 -8.00
C GLU A 110 -4.69 -9.55 -7.86
N PRO A 111 -5.61 -9.64 -8.85
CA PRO A 111 -6.60 -10.71 -8.86
C PRO A 111 -5.96 -12.09 -8.73
N PRO A 112 -6.45 -13.00 -7.89
CA PRO A 112 -5.85 -14.32 -7.70
C PRO A 112 -5.84 -15.17 -8.97
N ALA A 113 -6.69 -14.84 -9.94
CA ALA A 113 -6.73 -15.49 -11.25
C ALA A 113 -5.49 -15.20 -12.13
N LEU A 114 -4.71 -14.16 -11.83
CA LEU A 114 -3.49 -13.83 -12.58
C LEU A 114 -2.29 -14.76 -12.29
N GLY A 115 -2.44 -15.72 -11.38
CA GLY A 115 -1.45 -16.77 -11.18
C GLY A 115 -1.14 -17.06 -9.71
N GLU A 116 -0.23 -18.03 -9.49
CA GLU A 116 0.08 -18.53 -8.16
C GLU A 116 0.63 -17.45 -7.20
N ILE A 117 1.43 -16.50 -7.69
CA ILE A 117 2.01 -15.45 -6.85
C ILE A 117 0.92 -14.52 -6.34
N ALA A 118 0.01 -14.08 -7.22
CA ALA A 118 -1.14 -13.27 -6.88
C ALA A 118 -2.07 -14.00 -5.89
N ALA A 119 -2.38 -15.27 -6.18
CA ALA A 119 -3.20 -16.11 -5.30
C ALA A 119 -2.57 -16.26 -3.91
N ARG A 120 -1.25 -16.50 -3.80
CA ARG A 120 -0.53 -16.59 -2.53
C ARG A 120 -0.54 -15.27 -1.75
N ARG A 121 -0.47 -14.12 -2.45
CA ARG A 121 -0.54 -12.79 -1.85
C ARG A 121 -1.92 -12.53 -1.26
N VAL A 122 -2.98 -12.79 -2.00
CA VAL A 122 -4.36 -12.69 -1.51
C VAL A 122 -4.58 -13.60 -0.30
N GLU A 123 -4.11 -14.85 -0.36
CA GLU A 123 -4.24 -15.78 0.76
C GLU A 123 -3.42 -15.35 1.99
N PHE A 124 -2.26 -14.73 1.80
CA PHE A 124 -1.48 -14.13 2.88
C PHE A 124 -2.29 -13.06 3.61
N TYR A 125 -2.95 -12.14 2.90
CA TYR A 125 -3.78 -11.10 3.50
C TYR A 125 -5.06 -11.68 4.12
N ARG A 126 -5.70 -12.68 3.51
CA ARG A 126 -6.86 -13.36 4.09
C ARG A 126 -6.56 -13.96 5.47
N ARG A 127 -5.42 -14.62 5.63
CA ARG A 127 -4.98 -15.15 6.94
C ARG A 127 -4.71 -14.07 7.98
N LEU A 128 -4.55 -12.84 7.57
CA LEU A 128 -4.37 -11.67 8.45
C LEU A 128 -5.66 -10.91 8.71
N GLY A 129 -6.81 -11.42 8.23
CA GLY A 129 -8.13 -10.83 8.48
C GLY A 129 -8.61 -9.87 7.40
N PHE A 130 -7.99 -9.88 6.21
CA PHE A 130 -8.49 -9.11 5.07
C PHE A 130 -9.47 -9.92 4.24
N PHE A 131 -10.48 -9.24 3.70
CA PHE A 131 -11.50 -9.75 2.79
C PHE A 131 -11.24 -9.23 1.38
N LEU A 132 -11.27 -10.11 0.39
CA LEU A 132 -11.23 -9.74 -1.02
C LEU A 132 -12.61 -9.25 -1.45
N ASN A 133 -12.71 -8.02 -1.93
CA ASN A 133 -13.96 -7.46 -2.44
C ASN A 133 -14.01 -7.68 -3.96
N ASP A 134 -15.03 -8.36 -4.44
CA ASP A 134 -15.14 -8.76 -5.86
C ASP A 134 -15.89 -7.72 -6.70
N PHE A 135 -15.51 -6.45 -6.55
CA PHE A 135 -15.96 -5.36 -7.41
C PHE A 135 -14.93 -5.08 -8.51
N PRO A 136 -15.35 -4.60 -9.68
CA PRO A 136 -14.42 -4.12 -10.70
C PRO A 136 -13.61 -2.93 -10.18
N TYR A 137 -12.29 -3.02 -10.32
CA TYR A 137 -11.38 -1.96 -9.92
C TYR A 137 -10.16 -1.92 -10.83
N GLN A 138 -9.77 -0.72 -11.24
CA GLN A 138 -8.53 -0.47 -11.96
C GLN A 138 -7.72 0.59 -11.22
N GLN A 139 -6.48 0.28 -10.89
CA GLN A 139 -5.53 1.25 -10.40
C GLN A 139 -5.15 2.21 -11.53
N PRO A 140 -5.35 3.52 -11.37
CA PRO A 140 -4.82 4.50 -12.32
C PRO A 140 -3.28 4.45 -12.35
N PRO A 141 -2.65 4.74 -13.49
CA PRO A 141 -1.20 4.73 -13.57
C PRO A 141 -0.60 5.84 -12.69
N TYR A 142 0.50 5.55 -12.02
CA TYR A 142 1.30 6.57 -11.32
C TYR A 142 2.00 7.53 -12.28
N ARG A 143 2.20 7.12 -13.51
CA ARG A 143 2.97 7.85 -14.53
C ARG A 143 2.07 8.21 -15.70
N LYS A 144 2.35 9.36 -16.34
CA LYS A 144 1.55 9.84 -17.49
C LYS A 144 1.55 8.90 -18.69
N ASP A 145 2.62 8.12 -18.86
CA ASP A 145 2.81 7.14 -19.92
C ASP A 145 2.48 5.70 -19.48
N GLY A 146 2.05 5.52 -18.23
CA GLY A 146 1.66 4.24 -17.66
C GLY A 146 0.30 3.75 -18.16
N GLN A 147 0.03 2.46 -17.94
CA GLN A 147 -1.25 1.85 -18.22
C GLN A 147 -1.99 1.56 -16.91
N PRO A 148 -3.34 1.60 -16.92
CA PRO A 148 -4.14 1.13 -15.80
C PRO A 148 -3.84 -0.33 -15.48
N VAL A 149 -3.85 -0.69 -14.21
CA VAL A 149 -3.62 -2.05 -13.75
C VAL A 149 -4.91 -2.60 -13.13
N GLU A 150 -5.37 -3.76 -13.61
CA GLU A 150 -6.50 -4.45 -12.97
C GLU A 150 -6.07 -4.98 -11.60
N LEU A 151 -6.66 -4.45 -10.54
CA LEU A 151 -6.45 -4.88 -9.18
C LEU A 151 -7.78 -5.19 -8.49
N LYS A 152 -7.72 -5.68 -7.27
CA LYS A 152 -8.84 -5.84 -6.35
C LYS A 152 -8.55 -5.09 -5.06
N ILE A 153 -9.56 -4.48 -4.47
CA ILE A 153 -9.45 -3.90 -3.13
C ILE A 153 -9.71 -4.99 -2.09
N MET A 154 -8.80 -5.12 -1.14
CA MET A 154 -9.01 -5.92 0.05
C MET A 154 -9.24 -5.01 1.25
N SER A 155 -10.17 -5.37 2.14
CA SER A 155 -10.53 -4.62 3.34
C SER A 155 -10.29 -5.43 4.59
N PHE A 156 -9.77 -4.81 5.65
CA PHE A 156 -9.51 -5.48 6.93
C PHE A 156 -10.78 -5.57 7.78
N SER A 157 -10.93 -6.69 8.47
CA SER A 157 -12.00 -7.00 9.45
C SER A 157 -13.35 -7.34 8.85
N GLU A 158 -13.78 -6.74 7.76
CA GLU A 158 -15.08 -6.99 7.13
C GLU A 158 -15.04 -6.70 5.62
N PRO A 159 -15.91 -7.33 4.82
CA PRO A 159 -16.08 -6.99 3.42
C PRO A 159 -16.76 -5.63 3.28
N LEU A 160 -16.53 -4.97 2.15
CA LEU A 160 -17.15 -3.68 1.82
C LEU A 160 -18.53 -3.89 1.19
N SER A 161 -19.48 -3.00 1.52
CA SER A 161 -20.68 -2.83 0.72
C SER A 161 -20.33 -2.12 -0.60
N GLU A 162 -21.23 -2.14 -1.57
CA GLU A 162 -21.07 -1.44 -2.85
C GLU A 162 -20.89 0.08 -2.65
N GLU A 163 -21.65 0.65 -1.72
CA GLU A 163 -21.54 2.07 -1.36
C GLU A 163 -20.16 2.40 -0.77
N GLN A 164 -19.71 1.60 0.20
CA GLN A 164 -18.39 1.76 0.82
C GLN A 164 -17.25 1.59 -0.19
N PHE A 165 -17.38 0.63 -1.10
CA PHE A 165 -16.40 0.42 -2.17
C PHE A 165 -16.33 1.64 -3.10
N SER A 166 -17.50 2.18 -3.52
CA SER A 166 -17.57 3.37 -4.36
C SER A 166 -16.93 4.59 -3.68
N GLU A 167 -17.24 4.80 -2.40
CA GLU A 167 -16.65 5.87 -1.58
C GLU A 167 -15.12 5.77 -1.51
N ILE A 168 -14.61 4.58 -1.19
CA ILE A 168 -13.16 4.32 -1.10
C ILE A 168 -12.50 4.56 -2.44
N THR A 169 -13.06 4.04 -3.53
CA THR A 169 -12.50 4.22 -4.88
C THR A 169 -12.39 5.70 -5.25
N GLN A 170 -13.41 6.49 -4.95
CA GLN A 170 -13.38 7.94 -5.17
C GLN A 170 -12.28 8.62 -4.34
N LEU A 171 -12.15 8.25 -3.06
CA LEU A 171 -11.10 8.78 -2.18
C LEU A 171 -9.70 8.45 -2.71
N LEU A 172 -9.45 7.21 -3.14
CA LEU A 172 -8.17 6.79 -3.70
C LEU A 172 -7.86 7.56 -4.99
N TYR A 173 -8.81 7.63 -5.91
CA TYR A 173 -8.60 8.32 -7.18
C TYR A 173 -8.30 9.81 -6.99
N ALA A 174 -9.04 10.49 -6.13
CA ALA A 174 -8.84 11.92 -5.87
C ALA A 174 -7.53 12.23 -5.12
N ASN A 175 -7.18 11.44 -4.11
CA ASN A 175 -6.10 11.80 -3.18
C ASN A 175 -4.76 11.12 -3.49
N VAL A 176 -4.77 9.92 -4.06
CA VAL A 176 -3.57 9.13 -4.33
C VAL A 176 -3.13 9.26 -5.78
N TYR A 177 -4.10 9.17 -6.70
CA TYR A 177 -3.85 9.14 -8.15
C TYR A 177 -4.11 10.46 -8.87
N ASN A 178 -4.68 11.48 -8.17
CA ASN A 178 -5.04 12.78 -8.74
C ASN A 178 -5.90 12.67 -10.02
N THR A 179 -6.87 11.76 -10.00
CA THR A 179 -7.82 11.52 -11.08
C THR A 179 -9.24 11.47 -10.53
N ASP A 180 -10.22 11.31 -11.38
CA ASP A 180 -11.62 11.17 -11.01
C ASP A 180 -12.21 9.82 -11.47
N ILE A 181 -13.45 9.54 -11.07
CA ILE A 181 -14.13 8.28 -11.35
C ILE A 181 -14.43 8.08 -12.86
N SER A 182 -14.36 9.12 -13.68
CA SER A 182 -14.54 9.01 -15.14
C SER A 182 -13.49 8.12 -15.78
N PHE A 183 -12.38 7.91 -15.10
CA PHE A 183 -11.34 6.95 -15.48
C PHE A 183 -11.87 5.51 -15.65
N LEU A 184 -12.92 5.12 -14.90
CA LEU A 184 -13.54 3.79 -15.00
C LEU A 184 -14.47 3.60 -16.21
N GLN A 185 -14.75 4.66 -16.99
CA GLN A 185 -15.70 4.63 -18.11
C GLN A 185 -15.03 4.40 -19.46
N LEU A 186 -13.72 4.08 -19.48
CA LEU A 186 -12.96 3.68 -20.64
C LEU A 186 -12.82 2.15 -20.72
#